data_e5a82f59c9226953ad7f5db2012063a6
#
_entry.id   e5a82f59c9226953ad7f5db2012063a6
#
_cell.length_a   1.000
_cell.length_b   1.000
_cell.length_c   1.000
_cell.angle_alpha   90.00
_cell.angle_beta   90.00
_cell.angle_gamma   90.00
#
_symmetry.space_group_name_H-M   'P 1'
#
loop_
_entity.id
_entity.type
_entity.pdbx_description
1 polymer ?
#
loop_
_entity_poly.entity_id
_entity_poly.type
_entity_poly.pdbx_seq_one_letter_code
_entity_poly.pdbx_strand_id
1 'polypeptide(L)'
;MQLENFIGNTPLVALQRMHEESNSEIHLKLEGNNPAGSVEDRAVFSMIHNAELRGDIKPGDTLIEATSGDTGIASGCIVTGKQIGRAHV
;
A
#
# COMPACT_ATOMS: atom_id res chain seq x y z
N MET A 1 6.26 0.35 16.87
CA MET A 1 6.32 0.97 15.55
C MET A 1 5.38 0.21 14.62
N GLN A 2 4.41 0.87 14.08
CA GLN A 2 3.35 0.25 13.27
C GLN A 2 3.70 0.30 11.80
N LEU A 3 3.42 -0.77 11.06
CA LEU A 3 3.69 -0.84 9.62
C LEU A 3 3.01 0.29 8.85
N GLU A 4 1.77 0.59 9.18
CA GLU A 4 0.99 1.64 8.51
C GLU A 4 1.59 3.04 8.63
N ASN A 5 2.44 3.29 9.62
CA ASN A 5 3.11 4.58 9.79
C ASN A 5 4.15 4.84 8.69
N PHE A 6 4.53 3.81 7.95
CA PHE A 6 5.52 3.90 6.87
C PHE A 6 4.89 3.90 5.48
N ILE A 7 3.55 3.83 5.40
CA ILE A 7 2.84 3.88 4.12
C ILE A 7 2.77 5.32 3.64
N GLY A 8 3.08 5.52 2.37
CA GLY A 8 3.05 6.85 1.76
C GLY A 8 4.30 7.65 2.04
N ASN A 9 4.19 8.95 1.86
CA ASN A 9 5.30 9.91 1.98
C ASN A 9 6.54 9.43 1.22
N THR A 10 6.33 8.80 0.08
CA THR A 10 7.37 8.24 -0.76
C THR A 10 8.17 9.33 -1.45
N PRO A 11 9.45 9.09 -1.78
CA PRO A 11 10.28 10.10 -2.44
C PRO A 11 9.71 10.53 -3.80
N LEU A 12 9.86 11.82 -4.09
CA LEU A 12 9.60 12.38 -5.42
C LEU A 12 10.93 12.78 -6.01
N VAL A 13 11.29 12.21 -7.14
CA VAL A 13 12.58 12.45 -7.79
C VAL A 13 12.39 12.97 -9.21
N ALA A 14 13.27 13.85 -9.64
CA ALA A 14 13.27 14.38 -11.00
C ALA A 14 14.07 13.46 -11.92
N LEU A 15 13.51 13.16 -13.09
CA LEU A 15 14.20 12.42 -14.11
C LEU A 15 15.12 13.38 -14.87
N GLN A 16 16.45 13.12 -14.86
CA GLN A 16 17.42 14.10 -15.32
C GLN A 16 18.06 13.81 -16.70
N ARG A 17 17.86 12.63 -17.27
CA ARG A 17 18.65 12.23 -18.44
C ARG A 17 17.86 11.82 -19.69
N MET A 18 16.54 11.77 -19.66
CA MET A 18 15.77 11.21 -20.77
C MET A 18 14.99 12.25 -21.59
N HIS A 19 15.16 13.54 -21.30
CA HIS A 19 14.42 14.59 -22.02
C HIS A 19 15.22 15.89 -22.10
N GLU A 20 16.51 15.80 -22.43
CA GLU A 20 17.43 16.93 -22.41
C GLU A 20 17.02 18.08 -23.33
N GLU A 21 16.26 17.79 -24.38
CA GLU A 21 15.83 18.79 -25.36
C GLU A 21 14.42 19.31 -25.10
N SER A 22 13.78 18.86 -24.04
CA SER A 22 12.41 19.28 -23.70
C SER A 22 12.40 20.34 -22.61
N ASN A 23 11.43 21.27 -22.69
CA ASN A 23 11.15 22.20 -21.61
C ASN A 23 10.23 21.61 -20.53
N SER A 24 9.85 20.34 -20.68
CA SER A 24 9.02 19.66 -19.72
C SER A 24 9.85 19.00 -18.64
N GLU A 25 9.29 18.88 -17.44
CA GLU A 25 9.90 18.15 -16.33
C GLU A 25 9.12 16.87 -16.09
N ILE A 26 9.83 15.78 -15.81
CA ILE A 26 9.23 14.50 -15.45
C ILE A 26 9.69 14.16 -14.04
N HIS A 27 8.75 13.90 -13.17
CA HIS A 27 9.00 13.49 -11.80
C HIS A 27 8.45 12.10 -11.57
N LEU A 28 9.20 11.31 -10.79
CA LEU A 28 8.84 9.93 -10.45
C LEU A 28 8.54 9.84 -8.97
N LYS A 29 7.41 9.25 -8.64
CA LYS A 29 7.05 8.93 -7.28
C LYS A 29 7.46 7.49 -6.99
N LEU A 30 8.39 7.31 -6.06
CA LEU A 30 8.99 5.99 -5.82
C LEU A 30 8.12 5.16 -4.87
N GLU A 31 7.01 4.64 -5.39
CA GLU A 31 6.03 3.89 -4.61
C GLU A 31 6.53 2.52 -4.13
N GLY A 32 7.62 2.01 -4.70
CA GLY A 32 8.29 0.82 -4.17
C GLY A 32 8.84 0.98 -2.76
N ASN A 33 8.95 2.21 -2.26
CA ASN A 33 9.39 2.49 -0.90
C ASN A 33 8.28 2.31 0.16
N ASN A 34 7.05 1.98 -0.24
CA ASN A 34 6.04 1.57 0.71
C ASN A 34 6.42 0.23 1.37
N PRO A 35 5.93 -0.06 2.59
CA PRO A 35 6.35 -1.26 3.34
C PRO A 35 6.15 -2.59 2.63
N ALA A 36 5.05 -2.78 1.90
CA ALA A 36 4.83 -3.99 1.11
C ALA A 36 5.38 -3.87 -0.31
N GLY A 37 5.86 -2.70 -0.70
CA GLY A 37 6.63 -2.49 -1.91
C GLY A 37 5.89 -1.92 -3.10
N SER A 38 4.67 -1.42 -2.95
CA SER A 38 3.92 -0.86 -4.07
C SER A 38 2.95 0.24 -3.67
N VAL A 39 2.38 0.91 -4.67
CA VAL A 39 1.32 1.90 -4.48
C VAL A 39 0.05 1.27 -3.87
N GLU A 40 -0.14 -0.03 -4.05
CA GLU A 40 -1.30 -0.75 -3.51
C GLU A 40 -1.37 -0.70 -1.99
N ASP A 41 -0.25 -0.50 -1.30
CA ASP A 41 -0.21 -0.32 0.15
C ASP A 41 -1.15 0.79 0.59
N ARG A 42 -1.20 1.89 -0.15
CA ARG A 42 -2.04 3.06 0.18
C ARG A 42 -3.53 2.72 0.11
N ALA A 43 -3.95 2.10 -0.98
CA ALA A 43 -5.36 1.75 -1.19
C ALA A 43 -5.82 0.71 -0.18
N VAL A 44 -5.03 -0.33 0.03
CA VAL A 44 -5.38 -1.41 0.96
C VAL A 44 -5.44 -0.91 2.39
N PHE A 45 -4.46 -0.12 2.81
CA PHE A 45 -4.49 0.47 4.16
C PHE A 45 -5.74 1.31 4.36
N SER A 46 -6.08 2.15 3.38
CA SER A 46 -7.27 3.02 3.47
C SER A 46 -8.55 2.20 3.59
N MET A 47 -8.69 1.15 2.79
CA MET A 47 -9.87 0.28 2.85
C MET A 47 -10.01 -0.41 4.20
N ILE A 48 -8.94 -0.99 4.71
CA ILE A 48 -8.95 -1.72 5.98
C ILE A 48 -9.17 -0.76 7.15
N HIS A 49 -8.45 0.35 7.16
CA HIS A 49 -8.56 1.36 8.22
C HIS A 49 -9.99 1.90 8.32
N ASN A 50 -10.60 2.26 7.20
CA ASN A 50 -11.95 2.78 7.20
C ASN A 50 -12.99 1.71 7.56
N ALA A 51 -12.77 0.46 7.15
CA ALA A 51 -13.64 -0.64 7.57
C ALA A 51 -13.59 -0.86 9.09
N GLU A 52 -12.41 -0.74 9.69
CA GLU A 52 -12.27 -0.80 11.15
C GLU A 52 -13.00 0.35 11.84
N LEU A 53 -12.86 1.56 11.31
CA LEU A 53 -13.53 2.74 11.87
C LEU A 53 -15.05 2.62 11.83
N ARG A 54 -15.59 1.98 10.79
CA ARG A 54 -17.04 1.73 10.68
C ARG A 54 -17.51 0.56 11.54
N GLY A 55 -16.60 -0.24 12.07
CA GLY A 55 -16.95 -1.46 12.79
C GLY A 55 -17.27 -2.66 11.90
N ASP A 56 -16.97 -2.58 10.59
CA ASP A 56 -17.21 -3.68 9.65
C ASP A 56 -16.20 -4.80 9.80
N ILE A 57 -15.03 -4.51 10.32
CA ILE A 57 -13.95 -5.47 10.54
C ILE A 57 -13.29 -5.21 11.90
N LYS A 58 -12.90 -6.27 12.59
CA LYS A 58 -12.30 -6.19 13.92
C LYS A 58 -11.29 -7.31 14.12
N PRO A 59 -10.40 -7.23 15.13
CA PRO A 59 -9.49 -8.32 15.46
C PRO A 59 -10.27 -9.63 15.68
N GLY A 60 -9.75 -10.72 15.10
CA GLY A 60 -10.40 -12.01 15.11
C GLY A 60 -11.19 -12.32 13.85
N ASP A 61 -11.56 -11.32 13.06
CA ASP A 61 -12.22 -11.51 11.77
C ASP A 61 -11.22 -12.06 10.73
N THR A 62 -11.75 -12.54 9.61
CA THR A 62 -10.93 -13.05 8.50
C THR A 62 -11.23 -12.25 7.24
N LEU A 63 -10.19 -11.76 6.60
CA LEU A 63 -10.28 -11.11 5.30
C LEU A 63 -10.08 -12.13 4.18
N ILE A 64 -11.01 -12.15 3.24
CA ILE A 64 -10.93 -13.01 2.06
C ILE A 64 -10.91 -12.13 0.82
N GLU A 65 -9.93 -12.34 -0.05
CA GLU A 65 -9.78 -11.56 -1.28
C GLU A 65 -9.18 -12.42 -2.39
N ALA A 66 -9.75 -12.31 -3.57
CA ALA A 66 -9.19 -12.92 -4.78
C ALA A 66 -8.19 -11.95 -5.39
N THR A 67 -6.91 -12.25 -5.28
CA THR A 67 -5.85 -11.40 -5.80
C THR A 67 -4.64 -12.23 -6.19
N SER A 68 -3.89 -11.78 -7.16
CA SER A 68 -2.68 -12.47 -7.64
C SER A 68 -1.44 -11.58 -7.61
N GLY A 69 -1.49 -10.39 -7.00
CA GLY A 69 -0.39 -9.43 -7.07
C GLY A 69 -0.22 -8.57 -5.84
N ASP A 70 0.17 -7.32 -6.08
CA ASP A 70 0.56 -6.35 -5.05
C ASP A 70 -0.54 -6.08 -4.02
N THR A 71 -1.80 -6.13 -4.42
CA THR A 71 -2.93 -5.96 -3.49
C THR A 71 -2.94 -7.06 -2.43
N GLY A 72 -2.70 -8.31 -2.84
CA GLY A 72 -2.62 -9.44 -1.91
C GLY A 72 -1.46 -9.33 -0.96
N ILE A 73 -0.29 -8.89 -1.45
CA ILE A 73 0.89 -8.69 -0.62
C ILE A 73 0.62 -7.59 0.42
N ALA A 74 0.10 -6.45 -0.01
CA ALA A 74 -0.23 -5.34 0.88
C ALA A 74 -1.25 -5.74 1.93
N SER A 75 -2.32 -6.43 1.53
CA SER A 75 -3.36 -6.91 2.45
C SER A 75 -2.76 -7.84 3.51
N GLY A 76 -1.91 -8.78 3.09
CA GLY A 76 -1.26 -9.71 4.01
C GLY A 76 -0.39 -8.99 5.04
N CYS A 77 0.38 -7.98 4.62
CA CYS A 77 1.22 -7.21 5.53
C CYS A 77 0.39 -6.42 6.55
N ILE A 78 -0.66 -5.76 6.10
CA ILE A 78 -1.46 -4.88 6.96
C ILE A 78 -2.29 -5.68 7.97
N VAL A 79 -2.99 -6.72 7.52
CA VAL A 79 -3.87 -7.49 8.42
C VAL A 79 -3.08 -8.30 9.46
N THR A 80 -1.87 -8.72 9.14
CA THR A 80 -1.02 -9.44 10.09
C THR A 80 -0.75 -8.57 11.33
N GLY A 81 -0.48 -7.27 11.13
CA GLY A 81 -0.27 -6.35 12.24
C GLY A 81 -1.53 -6.02 13.03
N LYS A 82 -2.71 -6.35 12.53
CA LYS A 82 -4.00 -6.03 13.15
C LYS A 82 -4.72 -7.24 13.73
N GLN A 83 -4.06 -8.41 13.79
CA GLN A 83 -4.63 -9.66 14.27
C GLN A 83 -5.89 -10.08 13.49
N ILE A 84 -5.96 -9.73 12.22
CA ILE A 84 -7.03 -10.12 11.31
C ILE A 84 -6.52 -11.30 10.49
N GLY A 85 -7.31 -12.38 10.45
CA GLY A 85 -7.00 -13.54 9.62
C GLY A 85 -7.14 -13.23 8.14
N ARG A 86 -6.46 -14.03 7.30
CA ARG A 86 -6.54 -13.86 5.87
C ARG A 86 -6.62 -15.22 5.18
N ALA A 87 -7.34 -15.24 4.07
CA ALA A 87 -7.38 -16.39 3.17
C ALA A 87 -7.11 -15.91 1.76
N HIS A 88 -6.27 -16.65 1.03
CA HIS A 88 -5.93 -16.35 -0.36
C HIS A 88 -6.74 -17.25 -1.29
N VAL A 89 -7.36 -16.64 -2.28
CA VAL A 89 -8.12 -17.35 -3.30
C VAL A 89 -7.51 -17.15 -4.68
#